data_c337b6c8ac12fc18b160d6d979d48473
#
_entry.id   c337b6c8ac12fc18b160d6d979d48473
#
_cell.length_a   1.000
_cell.length_b   1.000
_cell.length_c   1.000
_cell.angle_alpha   90.00
_cell.angle_beta   90.00
_cell.angle_gamma   90.00
#
_symmetry.space_group_name_H-M   'P 1'
#
loop_
_entity.id
_entity.type
_entity.pdbx_description
1 polymer ?
#
loop_
_entity_poly.entity_id
_entity_poly.type
_entity_poly.pdbx_seq_one_letter_code
_entity_poly.pdbx_strand_id
1 'polypeptide(L)'
;MSKATPPIVRAIDVGYGNTKYTTSQRNIDSDAQVGLFPSLAPRATQSDFTGGLMSKADRIVVAVDGESYAVGADALAESKGIYKREVAAAYSTTRIYRALFLGALQKMRLQAVDYMVVGLPLTTYDRYADELKGLLTGVHEVPNPIKPDQTLKVDVRRVKVFPQPSGAFYNYAVPRKLLETMQYQTNLVIDAGYGTLDWFVTEGARPLTGRCSATPKSVWAVISAVAEHIAPDLTLNPRTMQRIDNALRVNAPLNINGKQVDITPMRPIVTQIVEDAISEMLLSIGNISDIDNILITGGGAHLFADYVKKELGKSHSQIHTDADPVYSNVRGFQYAGEFWAARDASNRAAA
;
A
#
# COMPACT_ATOMS: atom_id res chain seq x y z
N MET A 1 10.48 39.82 6.80
CA MET A 1 11.00 38.43 6.76
C MET A 1 10.12 37.62 5.78
N SER A 2 10.71 37.18 4.68
CA SER A 2 9.98 36.30 3.73
C SER A 2 9.58 35.03 4.45
N LYS A 3 8.27 34.71 4.47
CA LYS A 3 7.79 33.39 4.99
C LYS A 3 8.45 32.31 4.12
N ALA A 4 9.32 31.53 4.73
CA ALA A 4 9.92 30.38 4.04
C ALA A 4 8.78 29.49 3.52
N THR A 5 8.85 29.11 2.26
CA THR A 5 7.87 28.18 1.66
C THR A 5 7.89 26.86 2.45
N PRO A 6 6.74 26.35 2.88
CA PRO A 6 6.70 25.11 3.63
C PRO A 6 7.30 23.97 2.80
N PRO A 7 8.02 23.03 3.44
CA PRO A 7 8.63 21.90 2.74
C PRO A 7 7.58 21.02 2.07
N ILE A 8 7.91 20.54 0.87
CA ILE A 8 7.05 19.62 0.11
C ILE A 8 7.23 18.20 0.66
N VAL A 9 6.16 17.65 1.25
CA VAL A 9 6.09 16.30 1.77
C VAL A 9 5.21 15.45 0.87
N ARG A 10 5.66 14.23 0.54
CA ARG A 10 4.89 13.24 -0.20
C ARG A 10 5.10 11.85 0.38
N ALA A 11 4.13 10.99 0.16
CA ALA A 11 4.19 9.60 0.58
C ALA A 11 3.90 8.65 -0.59
N ILE A 12 4.60 7.52 -0.61
CA ILE A 12 4.36 6.40 -1.52
C ILE A 12 4.35 5.11 -0.71
N ASP A 13 3.32 4.30 -0.90
CA ASP A 13 3.21 2.95 -0.38
C ASP A 13 3.17 1.97 -1.55
N VAL A 14 4.31 1.35 -1.87
CA VAL A 14 4.42 0.32 -2.92
C VAL A 14 4.11 -1.03 -2.30
N GLY A 15 2.82 -1.36 -2.22
CA GLY A 15 2.38 -2.69 -1.78
C GLY A 15 2.41 -3.72 -2.92
N TYR A 16 2.24 -5.00 -2.58
CA TYR A 16 2.19 -6.09 -3.58
C TYR A 16 0.97 -5.99 -4.51
N GLY A 17 -0.16 -5.49 -4.01
CA GLY A 17 -1.40 -5.36 -4.79
C GLY A 17 -1.48 -4.07 -5.59
N ASN A 18 -1.31 -2.95 -4.90
CA ASN A 18 -1.43 -1.60 -5.45
C ASN A 18 -0.31 -0.71 -4.92
N THR A 19 0.14 0.20 -5.77
CA THR A 19 1.00 1.33 -5.41
C THR A 19 0.10 2.53 -5.13
N LYS A 20 0.19 3.08 -3.91
CA LYS A 20 -0.58 4.24 -3.45
C LYS A 20 0.37 5.41 -3.26
N TYR A 21 -0.12 6.61 -3.49
CA TYR A 21 0.70 7.83 -3.40
C TYR A 21 -0.16 9.04 -3.04
N THR A 22 0.47 10.07 -2.47
CA THR A 22 -0.17 11.37 -2.19
C THR A 22 0.20 12.38 -3.27
N THR A 23 -0.75 13.25 -3.64
CA THR A 23 -0.55 14.32 -4.63
C THR A 23 -0.58 15.71 -4.02
N SER A 24 -1.12 15.85 -2.80
CA SER A 24 -1.14 17.11 -2.05
C SER A 24 -0.66 16.91 -0.61
N GLN A 25 -0.43 18.00 0.10
CA GLN A 25 -0.29 18.03 1.54
C GLN A 25 -1.67 18.25 2.19
N ARG A 26 -1.80 17.85 3.44
CA ARG A 26 -2.97 18.18 4.24
C ARG A 26 -3.03 19.68 4.49
N ASN A 27 -4.22 20.24 4.51
CA ASN A 27 -4.49 21.58 5.02
C ASN A 27 -5.57 21.54 6.12
N ILE A 28 -5.97 22.73 6.63
CA ILE A 28 -6.95 22.82 7.74
C ILE A 28 -8.30 22.21 7.35
N ASP A 29 -8.67 22.32 6.07
CA ASP A 29 -10.00 22.00 5.58
C ASP A 29 -10.06 20.67 4.79
N SER A 30 -8.91 20.06 4.47
CA SER A 30 -8.86 18.85 3.65
C SER A 30 -7.69 17.95 3.95
N ASP A 31 -7.92 16.65 3.87
CA ASP A 31 -6.89 15.64 3.89
C ASP A 31 -6.02 15.66 2.62
N ALA A 32 -4.83 15.05 2.70
CA ALA A 32 -3.98 14.86 1.54
C ALA A 32 -4.72 14.04 0.47
N GLN A 33 -4.70 14.53 -0.77
CA GLN A 33 -5.24 13.79 -1.91
C GLN A 33 -4.38 12.56 -2.18
N VAL A 34 -5.03 11.45 -2.46
CA VAL A 34 -4.40 10.16 -2.70
C VAL A 34 -4.77 9.59 -4.06
N GLY A 35 -3.88 8.79 -4.62
CA GLY A 35 -4.12 8.00 -5.81
C GLY A 35 -3.56 6.60 -5.65
N LEU A 36 -3.99 5.69 -6.52
CA LEU A 36 -3.43 4.36 -6.62
C LEU A 36 -3.42 3.87 -8.08
N PHE A 37 -2.55 2.90 -8.33
CA PHE A 37 -2.58 2.04 -9.51
C PHE A 37 -2.09 0.63 -9.14
N PRO A 38 -2.43 -0.41 -9.93
CA PRO A 38 -1.98 -1.76 -9.66
C PRO A 38 -0.45 -1.87 -9.62
N SER A 39 0.11 -2.61 -8.66
CA SER A 39 1.56 -2.87 -8.58
C SER A 39 1.97 -3.89 -9.64
N LEU A 40 1.87 -3.48 -10.90
CA LEU A 40 2.22 -4.23 -12.09
C LEU A 40 3.14 -3.37 -12.95
N ALA A 41 4.28 -3.93 -13.32
CA ALA A 41 5.26 -3.26 -14.15
C ALA A 41 5.84 -4.24 -15.20
N PRO A 42 5.01 -4.69 -16.18
CA PRO A 42 5.52 -5.48 -17.29
C PRO A 42 6.53 -4.68 -18.10
N ARG A 43 7.45 -5.37 -18.78
CA ARG A 43 8.34 -4.73 -19.74
C ARG A 43 7.50 -4.07 -20.83
N ALA A 44 7.78 -2.80 -21.10
CA ALA A 44 7.09 -2.07 -22.15
C ALA A 44 7.54 -2.59 -23.52
N THR A 45 6.57 -2.91 -24.37
CA THR A 45 6.82 -3.18 -25.78
C THR A 45 6.69 -1.88 -26.58
N GLN A 46 7.49 -1.71 -27.62
CA GLN A 46 7.34 -0.61 -28.59
C GLN A 46 6.10 -0.85 -29.47
N SER A 47 4.91 -0.82 -28.91
CA SER A 47 3.72 -0.87 -29.73
C SER A 47 3.12 0.55 -29.81
N ASP A 48 3.34 1.18 -30.97
CA ASP A 48 2.74 2.46 -31.35
C ASP A 48 1.21 2.40 -31.58
N PHE A 49 0.55 1.33 -31.15
CA PHE A 49 -0.89 1.15 -31.27
C PHE A 49 -1.68 1.97 -30.24
N THR A 50 -1.45 3.26 -30.20
CA THR A 50 -2.39 4.21 -29.58
C THR A 50 -3.43 4.63 -30.62
N GLY A 51 -4.25 3.69 -31.05
CA GLY A 51 -5.40 3.94 -31.94
C GLY A 51 -6.40 4.87 -31.27
N GLY A 52 -6.36 6.12 -31.66
CA GLY A 52 -6.98 7.28 -31.08
C GLY A 52 -8.49 7.39 -31.20
N LEU A 53 -9.29 6.46 -30.66
CA LEU A 53 -10.75 6.65 -30.61
C LEU A 53 -11.38 6.44 -29.23
N MET A 54 -10.63 6.05 -28.19
CA MET A 54 -11.15 5.88 -26.83
C MET A 54 -10.21 6.51 -25.80
N SER A 55 -10.71 6.77 -24.60
CA SER A 55 -10.05 7.47 -23.49
C SER A 55 -8.54 7.23 -23.41
N LYS A 56 -7.78 8.31 -23.22
CA LYS A 56 -6.33 8.26 -23.04
C LYS A 56 -5.96 7.21 -21.99
N ALA A 57 -5.29 6.14 -22.43
CA ALA A 57 -4.88 5.05 -21.54
C ALA A 57 -4.03 5.59 -20.38
N ASP A 58 -4.31 5.17 -19.15
CA ASP A 58 -3.50 5.48 -17.98
C ASP A 58 -2.30 4.55 -17.92
N ARG A 59 -1.35 4.76 -18.83
CA ARG A 59 -0.11 4.01 -19.00
C ARG A 59 1.08 4.98 -19.00
N ILE A 60 2.04 4.70 -18.16
CA ILE A 60 3.29 5.44 -18.04
C ILE A 60 4.43 4.47 -18.36
N VAL A 61 5.34 4.85 -19.24
CA VAL A 61 6.56 4.06 -19.51
C VAL A 61 7.72 4.72 -18.78
N VAL A 62 8.32 3.99 -17.86
CA VAL A 62 9.50 4.45 -17.09
C VAL A 62 10.71 3.57 -17.42
N ALA A 63 11.89 4.15 -17.36
CA ALA A 63 13.16 3.44 -17.56
C ALA A 63 13.83 3.15 -16.21
N VAL A 64 14.28 1.91 -16.01
CA VAL A 64 15.03 1.47 -14.85
C VAL A 64 16.20 0.61 -15.33
N ASP A 65 17.43 1.04 -15.07
CA ASP A 65 18.66 0.35 -15.44
C ASP A 65 18.70 -0.06 -16.94
N GLY A 66 18.26 0.85 -17.82
CA GLY A 66 18.24 0.64 -19.27
C GLY A 66 17.07 -0.19 -19.80
N GLU A 67 16.20 -0.68 -18.93
CA GLU A 67 14.98 -1.42 -19.32
C GLU A 67 13.74 -0.54 -19.14
N SER A 68 12.77 -0.66 -20.06
CA SER A 68 11.51 0.07 -20.01
C SER A 68 10.40 -0.76 -19.41
N TYR A 69 9.64 -0.17 -18.48
CA TYR A 69 8.51 -0.79 -17.79
C TYR A 69 7.25 0.05 -17.96
N ALA A 70 6.12 -0.61 -18.20
CA ALA A 70 4.82 0.02 -18.23
C ALA A 70 4.17 -0.05 -16.83
N VAL A 71 3.74 1.10 -16.30
CA VAL A 71 3.04 1.22 -15.01
C VAL A 71 1.78 2.07 -15.18
N GLY A 72 0.86 1.99 -14.21
CA GLY A 72 -0.43 2.68 -14.27
C GLY A 72 -1.60 1.71 -14.34
N ALA A 73 -2.83 2.24 -14.41
CA ALA A 73 -4.04 1.41 -14.40
C ALA A 73 -4.12 0.44 -15.60
N ASP A 74 -3.60 0.86 -16.75
CA ASP A 74 -3.64 0.09 -17.99
C ASP A 74 -2.34 -0.66 -18.31
N ALA A 75 -1.41 -0.76 -17.34
CA ALA A 75 -0.12 -1.45 -17.53
C ALA A 75 -0.26 -2.91 -18.01
N LEU A 76 -1.33 -3.60 -17.62
CA LEU A 76 -1.62 -4.98 -18.05
C LEU A 76 -1.83 -5.15 -19.55
N ALA A 77 -2.11 -4.08 -20.30
CA ALA A 77 -2.23 -4.15 -21.75
C ALA A 77 -0.93 -4.67 -22.41
N GLU A 78 0.23 -4.42 -21.77
CA GLU A 78 1.56 -4.87 -22.25
C GLU A 78 1.83 -6.36 -21.97
N SER A 79 1.14 -6.96 -21.02
CA SER A 79 1.46 -8.31 -20.51
C SER A 79 0.87 -9.46 -21.34
N LYS A 80 0.20 -9.18 -22.47
CA LYS A 80 -0.56 -10.19 -23.24
C LYS A 80 -1.51 -11.04 -22.37
N GLY A 81 -1.93 -10.50 -21.24
CA GLY A 81 -2.82 -11.19 -20.28
C GLY A 81 -2.12 -12.17 -19.33
N ILE A 82 -0.79 -12.33 -19.43
CA ILE A 82 0.00 -13.21 -18.55
C ILE A 82 1.02 -12.35 -17.80
N TYR A 83 0.87 -12.22 -16.49
CA TYR A 83 1.82 -11.51 -15.64
C TYR A 83 1.80 -12.10 -14.25
N LYS A 84 2.94 -12.57 -13.75
CA LYS A 84 3.09 -13.03 -12.38
C LYS A 84 3.51 -11.85 -11.50
N ARG A 85 2.73 -11.52 -10.47
CA ARG A 85 3.15 -10.55 -9.45
C ARG A 85 4.38 -11.08 -8.72
N GLU A 86 5.32 -10.20 -8.48
CA GLU A 86 6.48 -10.53 -7.65
C GLU A 86 6.09 -10.36 -6.17
N VAL A 87 6.15 -11.47 -5.44
CA VAL A 87 5.93 -11.50 -3.98
C VAL A 87 7.16 -12.16 -3.37
N ALA A 88 8.21 -11.38 -3.15
CA ALA A 88 9.48 -11.84 -2.61
C ALA A 88 9.97 -10.92 -1.50
N ALA A 89 10.72 -11.45 -0.55
CA ALA A 89 11.29 -10.65 0.54
C ALA A 89 12.15 -9.47 0.04
N ALA A 90 12.88 -9.65 -1.08
CA ALA A 90 13.69 -8.61 -1.70
C ALA A 90 12.92 -7.69 -2.67
N TYR A 91 11.59 -7.71 -2.66
CA TYR A 91 10.76 -6.93 -3.59
C TYR A 91 11.12 -5.45 -3.64
N SER A 92 11.40 -4.85 -2.50
CA SER A 92 11.71 -3.41 -2.39
C SER A 92 13.00 -2.98 -3.09
N THR A 93 13.89 -3.91 -3.41
CA THR A 93 15.15 -3.64 -4.11
C THR A 93 15.09 -3.98 -5.60
N THR A 94 13.94 -4.47 -6.09
CA THR A 94 13.78 -4.90 -7.48
C THR A 94 13.58 -3.72 -8.44
N ARG A 95 13.86 -3.95 -9.73
CA ARG A 95 13.55 -3.00 -10.80
C ARG A 95 12.06 -2.72 -10.90
N ILE A 96 11.21 -3.71 -10.60
CA ILE A 96 9.75 -3.58 -10.59
C ILE A 96 9.32 -2.55 -9.52
N TYR A 97 9.84 -2.65 -8.30
CA TYR A 97 9.56 -1.68 -7.23
C TYR A 97 9.96 -0.26 -7.65
N ARG A 98 11.17 -0.11 -8.21
CA ARG A 98 11.67 1.19 -8.72
C ARG A 98 10.80 1.74 -9.84
N ALA A 99 10.35 0.89 -10.77
CA ALA A 99 9.43 1.33 -11.84
C ALA A 99 8.09 1.84 -11.28
N LEU A 100 7.53 1.16 -10.27
CA LEU A 100 6.30 1.58 -9.59
C LEU A 100 6.51 2.90 -8.83
N PHE A 101 7.64 3.05 -8.15
CA PHE A 101 8.01 4.31 -7.48
C PHE A 101 8.11 5.47 -8.49
N LEU A 102 8.78 5.28 -9.63
CA LEU A 102 8.90 6.29 -10.69
C LEU A 102 7.54 6.64 -11.29
N GLY A 103 6.66 5.67 -11.47
CA GLY A 103 5.30 5.91 -11.91
C GLY A 103 4.51 6.78 -10.92
N ALA A 104 4.65 6.52 -9.62
CA ALA A 104 4.03 7.35 -8.57
C ALA A 104 4.61 8.78 -8.56
N LEU A 105 5.93 8.94 -8.71
CA LEU A 105 6.57 10.27 -8.84
C LEU A 105 6.02 11.04 -10.04
N GLN A 106 5.86 10.40 -11.19
CA GLN A 106 5.29 11.04 -12.38
C GLN A 106 3.86 11.55 -12.12
N LYS A 107 3.04 10.78 -11.40
CA LYS A 107 1.66 11.16 -11.01
C LYS A 107 1.63 12.37 -10.07
N MET A 108 2.66 12.58 -9.27
CA MET A 108 2.76 13.74 -8.36
C MET A 108 2.99 15.08 -9.08
N ARG A 109 3.52 15.06 -10.30
CA ARG A 109 3.77 16.26 -11.14
C ARG A 109 4.63 17.33 -10.46
N LEU A 110 5.65 16.91 -9.71
CA LEU A 110 6.55 17.80 -8.96
C LEU A 110 7.96 17.72 -9.52
N GLN A 111 8.74 18.79 -9.34
CA GLN A 111 10.17 18.83 -9.66
C GLN A 111 11.06 18.53 -8.45
N ALA A 112 10.52 18.68 -7.24
CA ALA A 112 11.23 18.35 -6.01
C ALA A 112 10.28 17.88 -4.93
N VAL A 113 10.79 17.01 -4.06
CA VAL A 113 10.12 16.54 -2.83
C VAL A 113 11.14 16.66 -1.70
N ASP A 114 10.85 17.51 -0.70
CA ASP A 114 11.75 17.72 0.43
C ASP A 114 11.81 16.52 1.38
N TYR A 115 10.64 15.90 1.60
CA TYR A 115 10.48 14.68 2.41
C TYR A 115 9.60 13.69 1.68
N MET A 116 10.20 12.58 1.27
CA MET A 116 9.49 11.40 0.76
C MET A 116 9.37 10.37 1.88
N VAL A 117 8.15 9.92 2.15
CA VAL A 117 7.91 8.83 3.10
C VAL A 117 7.46 7.59 2.36
N VAL A 118 8.11 6.46 2.64
CA VAL A 118 7.78 5.16 2.05
C VAL A 118 7.65 4.10 3.13
N GLY A 119 6.97 3.01 2.83
CA GLY A 119 6.78 1.90 3.76
C GLY A 119 7.40 0.59 3.30
N LEU A 120 7.78 -0.24 4.28
CA LEU A 120 8.16 -1.64 4.09
C LEU A 120 7.32 -2.55 5.00
N PRO A 121 7.02 -3.79 4.57
CA PRO A 121 6.47 -4.80 5.45
C PRO A 121 7.36 -5.01 6.69
N LEU A 122 6.75 -5.34 7.82
CA LEU A 122 7.47 -5.56 9.09
C LEU A 122 8.60 -6.57 8.96
N THR A 123 8.35 -7.67 8.26
CA THR A 123 9.30 -8.78 8.09
C THR A 123 10.54 -8.41 7.28
N THR A 124 10.52 -7.31 6.56
CA THR A 124 11.60 -6.88 5.65
C THR A 124 12.20 -5.54 6.03
N TYR A 125 11.60 -4.83 6.99
CA TYR A 125 11.97 -3.48 7.37
C TYR A 125 13.43 -3.37 7.82
N ASP A 126 13.84 -4.14 8.83
CA ASP A 126 15.20 -4.07 9.39
C ASP A 126 16.28 -4.39 8.36
N ARG A 127 15.94 -5.25 7.39
CA ARG A 127 16.89 -5.71 6.38
C ARG A 127 17.08 -4.72 5.23
N TYR A 128 16.01 -4.05 4.80
CA TYR A 128 16.02 -3.28 3.54
C TYR A 128 15.78 -1.79 3.70
N ALA A 129 15.51 -1.28 4.90
CA ALA A 129 15.14 0.13 5.08
C ALA A 129 16.25 1.10 4.64
N ASP A 130 17.49 0.85 5.01
CA ASP A 130 18.62 1.72 4.65
C ASP A 130 18.97 1.62 3.16
N GLU A 131 18.93 0.41 2.59
CA GLU A 131 19.14 0.20 1.17
C GLU A 131 18.07 0.93 0.35
N LEU A 132 16.80 0.77 0.71
CA LEU A 132 15.67 1.43 0.05
C LEU A 132 15.79 2.95 0.14
N LYS A 133 16.16 3.48 1.31
CA LYS A 133 16.40 4.91 1.50
C LYS A 133 17.49 5.42 0.54
N GLY A 134 18.59 4.69 0.40
CA GLY A 134 19.66 5.03 -0.53
C GLY A 134 19.20 5.02 -2.00
N LEU A 135 18.45 3.99 -2.41
CA LEU A 135 17.92 3.83 -3.77
C LEU A 135 16.93 4.94 -4.19
N LEU A 136 16.16 5.47 -3.23
CA LEU A 136 15.08 6.42 -3.52
C LEU A 136 15.47 7.88 -3.26
N THR A 137 16.63 8.15 -2.67
CA THR A 137 17.14 9.51 -2.46
C THR A 137 17.90 9.98 -3.69
N GLY A 138 17.66 11.21 -4.13
CA GLY A 138 18.37 11.85 -5.24
C GLY A 138 17.46 12.23 -6.40
N VAL A 139 18.06 12.48 -7.56
CA VAL A 139 17.35 12.92 -8.77
C VAL A 139 16.87 11.70 -9.56
N HIS A 140 15.58 11.67 -9.84
CA HIS A 140 14.93 10.66 -10.65
C HIS A 140 14.40 11.24 -11.95
N GLU A 141 14.50 10.49 -13.02
CA GLU A 141 13.98 10.86 -14.34
C GLU A 141 12.68 10.10 -14.61
N VAL A 142 11.62 10.84 -14.94
CA VAL A 142 10.30 10.30 -15.28
C VAL A 142 9.78 10.97 -16.54
N PRO A 143 8.89 10.35 -17.32
CA PRO A 143 8.22 11.03 -18.43
C PRO A 143 7.48 12.27 -17.95
N ASN A 144 7.61 13.37 -18.69
CA ASN A 144 6.90 14.59 -18.32
C ASN A 144 5.39 14.39 -18.52
N PRO A 145 4.56 14.60 -17.49
CA PRO A 145 3.11 14.33 -17.56
C PRO A 145 2.35 15.26 -18.50
N ILE A 146 2.96 16.42 -18.87
CA ILE A 146 2.36 17.41 -19.79
C ILE A 146 2.93 17.26 -21.19
N LYS A 147 4.22 16.97 -21.30
CA LYS A 147 4.96 16.81 -22.57
C LYS A 147 5.63 15.43 -22.58
N PRO A 148 4.93 14.36 -22.97
CA PRO A 148 5.40 12.97 -22.86
C PRO A 148 6.73 12.68 -23.55
N ASP A 149 7.08 13.45 -24.57
CA ASP A 149 8.36 13.35 -25.30
C ASP A 149 9.56 13.96 -24.54
N GLN A 150 9.31 14.60 -23.40
CA GLN A 150 10.32 15.19 -22.54
C GLN A 150 10.44 14.46 -21.23
N THR A 151 11.63 14.51 -20.66
CA THR A 151 11.90 13.99 -19.31
C THR A 151 11.68 15.07 -18.26
N LEU A 152 11.04 14.73 -17.16
CA LEU A 152 10.95 15.52 -15.95
C LEU A 152 11.95 14.96 -14.92
N LYS A 153 12.83 15.82 -14.41
CA LYS A 153 13.71 15.48 -13.27
C LYS A 153 12.99 15.82 -11.97
N VAL A 154 12.95 14.85 -11.07
CA VAL A 154 12.34 14.98 -9.74
C VAL A 154 13.42 14.78 -8.69
N ASP A 155 13.74 15.81 -7.91
CA ASP A 155 14.72 15.76 -6.82
C ASP A 155 14.05 15.31 -5.52
N VAL A 156 14.31 14.08 -5.09
CA VAL A 156 13.87 13.53 -3.80
C VAL A 156 14.96 13.75 -2.77
N ARG A 157 14.84 14.80 -1.96
CA ARG A 157 15.92 15.30 -1.10
C ARG A 157 16.16 14.45 0.13
N ARG A 158 15.10 13.93 0.73
CA ARG A 158 15.16 13.09 1.92
C ARG A 158 14.11 12.00 1.85
N VAL A 159 14.52 10.78 2.16
CA VAL A 159 13.63 9.63 2.25
C VAL A 159 13.56 9.15 3.71
N LYS A 160 12.35 8.87 4.17
CA LYS A 160 12.07 8.18 5.42
C LYS A 160 11.35 6.88 5.11
N VAL A 161 11.85 5.80 5.67
CA VAL A 161 11.23 4.47 5.55
C VAL A 161 10.56 4.11 6.86
N PHE A 162 9.33 3.60 6.78
CA PHE A 162 8.54 3.16 7.94
C PHE A 162 8.10 1.71 7.81
N PRO A 163 7.84 1.02 8.91
CA PRO A 163 7.00 -0.17 8.89
C PRO A 163 5.60 0.21 8.37
N GLN A 164 5.09 -0.53 7.37
CA GLN A 164 3.80 -0.20 6.72
C GLN A 164 2.65 0.00 7.72
N PRO A 165 2.43 -0.89 8.71
CA PRO A 165 1.30 -0.71 9.63
C PRO A 165 1.38 0.54 10.52
N SER A 166 2.58 1.14 10.69
CA SER A 166 2.69 2.40 11.43
C SER A 166 1.97 3.56 10.73
N GLY A 167 1.83 3.49 9.40
CA GLY A 167 1.02 4.45 8.64
C GLY A 167 -0.43 4.46 9.12
N ALA A 168 -1.05 3.31 9.26
CA ALA A 168 -2.43 3.22 9.74
C ALA A 168 -2.61 3.80 11.15
N PHE A 169 -1.63 3.62 12.03
CA PHE A 169 -1.63 4.26 13.36
C PHE A 169 -1.69 5.80 13.24
N TYR A 170 -0.79 6.40 12.45
CA TYR A 170 -0.81 7.86 12.25
C TYR A 170 -2.07 8.34 11.53
N ASN A 171 -2.57 7.59 10.55
CA ASN A 171 -3.82 7.91 9.86
C ASN A 171 -5.02 7.92 10.80
N TYR A 172 -5.05 7.05 11.80
CA TYR A 172 -6.10 7.04 12.80
C TYR A 172 -5.93 8.17 13.83
N ALA A 173 -4.73 8.32 14.38
CA ALA A 173 -4.49 9.17 15.55
C ALA A 173 -4.39 10.67 15.20
N VAL A 174 -3.77 11.05 14.07
CA VAL A 174 -3.49 12.45 13.75
C VAL A 174 -4.75 13.26 13.47
N PRO A 175 -5.67 12.86 12.58
CA PRO A 175 -6.89 13.64 12.32
C PRO A 175 -7.79 13.76 13.53
N ARG A 176 -7.75 12.77 14.43
CA ARG A 176 -8.56 12.71 15.66
C ARG A 176 -7.92 13.42 16.86
N LYS A 177 -6.68 13.93 16.68
CA LYS A 177 -5.88 14.54 17.76
C LYS A 177 -5.63 13.60 18.95
N LEU A 178 -5.50 12.31 18.67
CA LEU A 178 -5.33 11.27 19.68
C LEU A 178 -3.87 10.89 19.96
N LEU A 179 -2.89 11.49 19.28
CA LEU A 179 -1.47 11.11 19.46
C LEU A 179 -1.00 11.21 20.91
N GLU A 180 -1.42 12.26 21.64
CA GLU A 180 -1.07 12.46 23.05
C GLU A 180 -1.69 11.41 23.96
N THR A 181 -2.90 10.97 23.68
CA THR A 181 -3.58 9.93 24.46
C THR A 181 -2.98 8.55 24.12
N MET A 182 -2.87 8.25 22.83
CA MET A 182 -2.43 6.94 22.34
C MET A 182 -0.96 6.65 22.64
N GLN A 183 -0.13 7.67 22.97
CA GLN A 183 1.27 7.44 23.36
C GLN A 183 1.43 6.62 24.67
N TYR A 184 0.38 6.57 25.50
CA TYR A 184 0.34 5.80 26.75
C TYR A 184 -0.49 4.51 26.63
N GLN A 185 -0.94 4.18 25.44
CA GLN A 185 -1.82 3.06 25.18
C GLN A 185 -1.11 1.98 24.37
N THR A 186 -1.57 0.74 24.55
CA THR A 186 -1.20 -0.38 23.72
C THR A 186 -2.14 -0.45 22.51
N ASN A 187 -1.58 -0.38 21.32
CA ASN A 187 -2.34 -0.34 20.08
C ASN A 187 -1.99 -1.54 19.20
N LEU A 188 -2.99 -2.18 18.64
CA LEU A 188 -2.85 -3.23 17.64
C LEU A 188 -3.32 -2.69 16.29
N VAL A 189 -2.43 -2.69 15.30
CA VAL A 189 -2.79 -2.46 13.89
C VAL A 189 -2.81 -3.82 13.19
N ILE A 190 -3.90 -4.13 12.50
CA ILE A 190 -4.07 -5.31 11.63
C ILE A 190 -4.15 -4.79 10.21
N ASP A 191 -3.08 -4.98 9.45
CA ASP A 191 -3.00 -4.58 8.04
C ASP A 191 -3.25 -5.78 7.13
N ALA A 192 -4.48 -5.88 6.64
CA ALA A 192 -4.88 -6.89 5.67
C ALA A 192 -4.42 -6.47 4.27
N GLY A 193 -3.16 -6.75 3.97
CA GLY A 193 -2.52 -6.48 2.68
C GLY A 193 -2.92 -7.47 1.59
N TYR A 194 -2.39 -7.24 0.37
CA TYR A 194 -2.58 -8.17 -0.74
C TYR A 194 -1.71 -9.43 -0.58
N GLY A 195 -0.45 -9.29 -0.18
CA GLY A 195 0.53 -10.38 -0.06
C GLY A 195 0.66 -10.93 1.36
N THR A 196 0.41 -10.12 2.38
CA THR A 196 0.53 -10.47 3.79
C THR A 196 -0.62 -9.91 4.61
N LEU A 197 -0.96 -10.59 5.70
CA LEU A 197 -1.67 -10.01 6.83
C LEU A 197 -0.62 -9.69 7.88
N ASP A 198 -0.40 -8.40 8.12
CA ASP A 198 0.58 -7.92 9.10
C ASP A 198 -0.14 -7.48 10.38
N TRP A 199 0.44 -7.80 11.55
CA TRP A 199 -0.02 -7.27 12.82
C TRP A 199 1.10 -6.58 13.56
N PHE A 200 0.78 -5.42 14.09
CA PHE A 200 1.73 -4.48 14.66
C PHE A 200 1.23 -3.98 16.00
N VAL A 201 1.84 -4.48 17.07
CA VAL A 201 1.51 -4.07 18.44
C VAL A 201 2.49 -3.00 18.87
N THR A 202 1.97 -1.88 19.39
CA THR A 202 2.78 -0.76 19.85
C THR A 202 2.37 -0.31 21.25
N GLU A 203 3.32 0.19 22.01
CA GLU A 203 3.08 1.04 23.17
C GLU A 203 3.35 2.48 22.74
N GLY A 204 2.30 3.27 22.61
CA GLY A 204 2.38 4.52 21.86
C GLY A 204 2.80 4.29 20.41
N ALA A 205 3.90 4.92 20.00
CA ALA A 205 4.51 4.72 18.68
C ALA A 205 5.67 3.70 18.70
N ARG A 206 6.00 3.10 19.84
CA ARG A 206 7.10 2.14 20.00
C ARG A 206 6.62 0.72 19.72
N PRO A 207 7.21 0.02 18.74
CA PRO A 207 6.87 -1.38 18.49
C PRO A 207 7.18 -2.29 19.67
N LEU A 208 6.26 -3.20 19.96
CA LEU A 208 6.49 -4.35 20.83
C LEU A 208 6.86 -5.55 19.94
N THR A 209 8.14 -5.60 19.52
CA THR A 209 8.62 -6.48 18.44
C THR A 209 8.31 -7.95 18.65
N GLY A 210 8.32 -8.44 19.91
CA GLY A 210 7.93 -9.81 20.23
C GLY A 210 6.45 -10.15 20.02
N ARG A 211 5.61 -9.13 19.73
CA ARG A 211 4.17 -9.26 19.47
C ARG A 211 3.79 -8.81 18.06
N CYS A 212 4.78 -8.51 17.21
CA CYS A 212 4.61 -8.06 15.83
C CYS A 212 5.05 -9.17 14.89
N SER A 213 4.27 -9.47 13.86
CA SER A 213 4.64 -10.42 12.81
C SER A 213 3.72 -10.28 11.59
N ALA A 214 3.81 -11.21 10.64
CA ALA A 214 2.96 -11.29 9.47
C ALA A 214 2.78 -12.73 9.03
N THR A 215 1.68 -13.00 8.31
CA THR A 215 1.43 -14.28 7.65
C THR A 215 1.12 -14.08 6.16
N PRO A 216 1.49 -15.01 5.26
CA PRO A 216 1.10 -14.95 3.85
C PRO A 216 -0.37 -15.31 3.61
N LYS A 217 -1.12 -15.70 4.64
CA LYS A 217 -2.56 -15.95 4.56
C LYS A 217 -3.33 -14.63 4.45
N SER A 218 -3.35 -14.08 3.25
CA SER A 218 -3.79 -12.73 2.91
C SER A 218 -4.80 -12.74 1.76
N VAL A 219 -5.10 -11.57 1.19
CA VAL A 219 -5.98 -11.47 0.01
C VAL A 219 -5.50 -12.37 -1.13
N TRP A 220 -4.19 -12.42 -1.38
CA TRP A 220 -3.63 -13.29 -2.43
C TRP A 220 -3.91 -14.77 -2.17
N ALA A 221 -3.75 -15.24 -0.95
CA ALA A 221 -4.04 -16.63 -0.59
C ALA A 221 -5.52 -16.97 -0.83
N VAL A 222 -6.42 -16.06 -0.42
CA VAL A 222 -7.87 -16.23 -0.62
C VAL A 222 -8.23 -16.28 -2.11
N ILE A 223 -7.82 -15.28 -2.90
CA ILE A 223 -8.19 -15.25 -4.32
C ILE A 223 -7.53 -16.35 -5.13
N SER A 224 -6.32 -16.81 -4.73
CA SER A 224 -5.65 -17.95 -5.35
C SER A 224 -6.39 -19.25 -5.10
N ALA A 225 -6.81 -19.49 -3.85
CA ALA A 225 -7.58 -20.68 -3.51
C ALA A 225 -8.93 -20.73 -4.26
N VAL A 226 -9.61 -19.59 -4.38
CA VAL A 226 -10.83 -19.48 -5.19
C VAL A 226 -10.54 -19.74 -6.67
N ALA A 227 -9.47 -19.16 -7.23
CA ALA A 227 -9.07 -19.38 -8.62
C ALA A 227 -8.75 -20.86 -8.90
N GLU A 228 -7.94 -21.48 -8.06
CA GLU A 228 -7.57 -22.91 -8.16
C GLU A 228 -8.78 -23.84 -8.09
N HIS A 229 -9.77 -23.51 -7.27
CA HIS A 229 -11.00 -24.29 -7.18
C HIS A 229 -11.83 -24.19 -8.46
N ILE A 230 -11.81 -23.05 -9.16
CA ILE A 230 -12.51 -22.87 -10.44
C ILE A 230 -11.72 -23.56 -11.58
N ALA A 231 -10.45 -23.24 -11.72
CA ALA A 231 -9.51 -23.88 -12.64
C ALA A 231 -8.05 -23.46 -12.30
N PRO A 232 -7.10 -24.40 -12.20
CA PRO A 232 -5.73 -24.13 -11.73
C PRO A 232 -4.95 -23.08 -12.55
N ASP A 233 -5.22 -22.99 -13.85
CA ASP A 233 -4.55 -22.04 -14.77
C ASP A 233 -4.98 -20.59 -14.60
N LEU A 234 -6.08 -20.34 -13.88
CA LEU A 234 -6.59 -18.97 -13.68
C LEU A 234 -5.68 -18.10 -12.81
N THR A 235 -4.87 -18.70 -11.94
CA THR A 235 -3.90 -17.98 -11.09
C THR A 235 -2.84 -17.22 -11.90
N LEU A 236 -2.59 -17.62 -13.15
CA LEU A 236 -1.67 -16.97 -14.06
C LEU A 236 -2.26 -15.76 -14.79
N ASN A 237 -3.57 -15.54 -14.66
CA ASN A 237 -4.26 -14.44 -15.33
C ASN A 237 -4.60 -13.30 -14.36
N PRO A 238 -3.84 -12.18 -14.35
CA PRO A 238 -4.04 -11.08 -13.41
C PRO A 238 -5.42 -10.44 -13.51
N ARG A 239 -6.02 -10.39 -14.70
CA ARG A 239 -7.38 -9.83 -14.89
C ARG A 239 -8.44 -10.72 -14.24
N THR A 240 -8.28 -12.04 -14.35
CA THR A 240 -9.16 -12.99 -13.67
C THR A 240 -9.01 -12.90 -12.16
N MET A 241 -7.77 -12.84 -11.65
CA MET A 241 -7.51 -12.64 -10.23
C MET A 241 -8.15 -11.34 -9.71
N GLN A 242 -8.08 -10.26 -10.47
CA GLN A 242 -8.73 -8.99 -10.11
C GLN A 242 -10.26 -9.10 -10.13
N ARG A 243 -10.85 -9.85 -11.07
CA ARG A 243 -12.30 -10.11 -11.09
C ARG A 243 -12.76 -10.92 -9.88
N ILE A 244 -11.97 -11.91 -9.46
CA ILE A 244 -12.23 -12.70 -8.26
C ILE A 244 -12.19 -11.80 -7.01
N ASP A 245 -11.15 -10.95 -6.87
CA ASP A 245 -11.07 -9.97 -5.77
C ASP A 245 -12.30 -9.06 -5.74
N ASN A 246 -12.69 -8.50 -6.88
CA ASN A 246 -13.88 -7.65 -6.97
C ASN A 246 -15.17 -8.42 -6.61
N ALA A 247 -15.31 -9.66 -7.07
CA ALA A 247 -16.48 -10.48 -6.76
C ALA A 247 -16.59 -10.75 -5.26
N LEU A 248 -15.48 -11.05 -4.60
CA LEU A 248 -15.42 -11.23 -3.14
C LEU A 248 -15.72 -9.92 -2.37
N ARG A 249 -15.21 -8.79 -2.87
CA ARG A 249 -15.34 -7.47 -2.22
C ARG A 249 -16.76 -6.94 -2.20
N VAL A 250 -17.47 -7.05 -3.33
CA VAL A 250 -18.82 -6.47 -3.48
C VAL A 250 -19.90 -7.52 -3.69
N ASN A 251 -19.58 -8.79 -3.48
CA ASN A 251 -20.49 -9.94 -3.72
C ASN A 251 -21.09 -9.91 -5.14
N ALA A 252 -20.30 -9.49 -6.13
CA ALA A 252 -20.71 -9.37 -7.52
C ALA A 252 -20.62 -10.70 -8.26
N PRO A 253 -21.42 -10.91 -9.32
CA PRO A 253 -21.27 -12.09 -10.18
C PRO A 253 -19.88 -12.12 -10.82
N LEU A 254 -19.22 -13.28 -10.76
CA LEU A 254 -17.94 -13.54 -11.39
C LEU A 254 -18.15 -14.08 -12.81
N ASN A 255 -17.65 -13.39 -13.84
CA ASN A 255 -17.69 -13.88 -15.20
C ASN A 255 -16.30 -14.31 -15.67
N ILE A 256 -16.17 -15.59 -16.04
CA ILE A 256 -14.95 -16.20 -16.58
C ILE A 256 -15.29 -16.88 -17.90
N ASN A 257 -14.55 -16.55 -18.96
CA ASN A 257 -14.73 -17.12 -20.30
C ASN A 257 -16.19 -17.07 -20.81
N GLY A 258 -16.88 -15.94 -20.53
CA GLY A 258 -18.26 -15.74 -20.95
C GLY A 258 -19.33 -16.47 -20.13
N LYS A 259 -18.92 -17.20 -19.09
CA LYS A 259 -19.83 -17.91 -18.18
C LYS A 259 -19.83 -17.25 -16.81
N GLN A 260 -21.01 -17.11 -16.23
CA GLN A 260 -21.17 -16.70 -14.85
C GLN A 260 -20.77 -17.85 -13.91
N VAL A 261 -19.90 -17.57 -12.95
CA VAL A 261 -19.44 -18.52 -11.94
C VAL A 261 -20.00 -18.10 -10.59
N ASP A 262 -20.69 -19.01 -9.91
CA ASP A 262 -21.11 -18.81 -8.53
C ASP A 262 -19.94 -19.09 -7.58
N ILE A 263 -19.55 -18.10 -6.79
CA ILE A 263 -18.48 -18.22 -5.78
C ILE A 263 -19.00 -18.65 -4.40
N THR A 264 -20.31 -18.79 -4.23
CA THR A 264 -20.91 -19.18 -2.94
C THR A 264 -20.37 -20.52 -2.41
N PRO A 265 -20.15 -21.56 -3.25
CA PRO A 265 -19.55 -22.82 -2.79
C PRO A 265 -18.11 -22.70 -2.27
N MET A 266 -17.39 -21.61 -2.62
CA MET A 266 -16.00 -21.36 -2.19
C MET A 266 -15.91 -20.61 -0.85
N ARG A 267 -17.03 -20.10 -0.31
CA ARG A 267 -17.06 -19.40 0.98
C ARG A 267 -16.41 -20.18 2.14
N PRO A 268 -16.59 -21.50 2.28
CA PRO A 268 -15.91 -22.25 3.34
C PRO A 268 -14.37 -22.18 3.23
N ILE A 269 -13.82 -22.22 2.01
CA ILE A 269 -12.37 -22.10 1.78
C ILE A 269 -11.88 -20.72 2.18
N VAL A 270 -12.61 -19.66 1.80
CA VAL A 270 -12.31 -18.28 2.18
C VAL A 270 -12.32 -18.14 3.71
N THR A 271 -13.38 -18.64 4.36
CA THR A 271 -13.53 -18.62 5.82
C THR A 271 -12.35 -19.29 6.50
N GLN A 272 -11.97 -20.49 6.06
CA GLN A 272 -10.88 -21.26 6.66
C GLN A 272 -9.55 -20.51 6.60
N ILE A 273 -9.21 -19.91 5.44
CA ILE A 273 -7.95 -19.15 5.29
C ILE A 273 -7.94 -17.93 6.22
N VAL A 274 -9.07 -17.22 6.34
CA VAL A 274 -9.18 -16.04 7.19
C VAL A 274 -9.10 -16.43 8.68
N GLU A 275 -9.80 -17.47 9.11
CA GLU A 275 -9.78 -17.97 10.49
C GLU A 275 -8.38 -18.48 10.87
N ASP A 276 -7.70 -19.19 9.98
CA ASP A 276 -6.31 -19.63 10.19
C ASP A 276 -5.35 -18.46 10.36
N ALA A 277 -5.51 -17.41 9.53
CA ALA A 277 -4.68 -16.20 9.62
C ALA A 277 -4.88 -15.46 10.95
N ILE A 278 -6.14 -15.32 11.37
CA ILE A 278 -6.49 -14.67 12.65
C ILE A 278 -6.00 -15.49 13.84
N SER A 279 -6.12 -16.82 13.78
CA SER A 279 -5.63 -17.72 14.82
C SER A 279 -4.12 -17.61 14.98
N GLU A 280 -3.37 -17.57 13.87
CA GLU A 280 -1.91 -17.38 13.87
C GLU A 280 -1.53 -16.02 14.46
N MET A 281 -2.26 -14.97 14.10
CA MET A 281 -2.08 -13.62 14.67
C MET A 281 -2.29 -13.64 16.19
N LEU A 282 -3.39 -14.22 16.67
CA LEU A 282 -3.72 -14.26 18.10
C LEU A 282 -2.68 -15.05 18.92
N LEU A 283 -2.19 -16.17 18.38
CA LEU A 283 -1.11 -16.93 19.00
C LEU A 283 0.18 -16.10 19.11
N SER A 284 0.51 -15.33 18.09
CA SER A 284 1.70 -14.46 18.07
C SER A 284 1.55 -13.26 19.00
N ILE A 285 0.39 -12.63 19.06
CA ILE A 285 0.11 -11.47 19.92
C ILE A 285 0.08 -11.89 21.39
N GLY A 286 -0.39 -13.09 21.70
CA GLY A 286 -0.56 -13.61 23.05
C GLY A 286 -1.73 -12.94 23.78
N ASN A 287 -1.49 -12.39 24.97
CA ASN A 287 -2.55 -11.74 25.75
C ASN A 287 -3.05 -10.46 25.06
N ILE A 288 -4.35 -10.36 24.84
CA ILE A 288 -5.01 -9.21 24.19
C ILE A 288 -5.72 -8.29 25.20
N SER A 289 -5.74 -8.63 26.50
CA SER A 289 -6.45 -7.86 27.51
C SER A 289 -5.83 -6.49 27.81
N ASP A 290 -4.57 -6.30 27.45
CA ASP A 290 -3.81 -5.05 27.59
C ASP A 290 -3.85 -4.16 26.33
N ILE A 291 -4.58 -4.58 25.29
CA ILE A 291 -4.72 -3.80 24.07
C ILE A 291 -5.88 -2.82 24.21
N ASP A 292 -5.56 -1.53 24.12
CA ASP A 292 -6.55 -0.44 24.24
C ASP A 292 -7.27 -0.14 22.93
N ASN A 293 -6.55 -0.21 21.79
CA ASN A 293 -7.11 0.10 20.47
C ASN A 293 -6.73 -0.98 19.43
N ILE A 294 -7.69 -1.34 18.61
CA ILE A 294 -7.50 -2.27 17.48
C ILE A 294 -7.89 -1.56 16.20
N LEU A 295 -6.92 -1.40 15.30
CA LEU A 295 -7.09 -0.70 14.03
C LEU A 295 -7.01 -1.73 12.89
N ILE A 296 -8.10 -1.87 12.11
CA ILE A 296 -8.14 -2.76 10.95
C ILE A 296 -7.99 -1.93 9.68
N THR A 297 -6.98 -2.26 8.87
CA THR A 297 -6.60 -1.51 7.69
C THR A 297 -6.23 -2.43 6.52
N GLY A 298 -5.77 -1.83 5.42
CA GLY A 298 -5.35 -2.55 4.22
C GLY A 298 -6.47 -2.81 3.23
N GLY A 299 -6.07 -3.11 1.99
CA GLY A 299 -7.03 -3.36 0.90
C GLY A 299 -7.88 -4.61 1.07
N GLY A 300 -7.46 -5.53 1.93
CA GLY A 300 -8.16 -6.76 2.29
C GLY A 300 -9.07 -6.64 3.51
N ALA A 301 -9.19 -5.47 4.13
CA ALA A 301 -10.01 -5.28 5.33
C ALA A 301 -11.45 -5.84 5.17
N HIS A 302 -12.03 -5.77 3.97
CA HIS A 302 -13.35 -6.33 3.65
C HIS A 302 -13.47 -7.86 3.86
N LEU A 303 -12.36 -8.59 3.81
CA LEU A 303 -12.34 -10.03 4.07
C LEU A 303 -12.14 -10.36 5.54
N PHE A 304 -11.36 -9.55 6.26
CA PHE A 304 -10.88 -9.86 7.59
C PHE A 304 -11.66 -9.15 8.71
N ALA A 305 -12.21 -7.95 8.46
CA ALA A 305 -12.76 -7.11 9.52
C ALA A 305 -13.89 -7.77 10.31
N ASP A 306 -14.81 -8.47 9.66
CA ASP A 306 -15.94 -9.09 10.35
C ASP A 306 -15.50 -10.28 11.21
N TYR A 307 -14.50 -11.03 10.75
CA TYR A 307 -13.91 -12.13 11.54
C TYR A 307 -13.13 -11.61 12.74
N VAL A 308 -12.32 -10.56 12.56
CA VAL A 308 -11.63 -9.89 13.66
C VAL A 308 -12.62 -9.36 14.68
N LYS A 309 -13.68 -8.69 14.25
CA LYS A 309 -14.75 -8.19 15.15
C LYS A 309 -15.44 -9.33 15.89
N LYS A 310 -15.72 -10.45 15.22
CA LYS A 310 -16.33 -11.64 15.83
C LYS A 310 -15.43 -12.22 16.92
N GLU A 311 -14.14 -12.41 16.63
CA GLU A 311 -13.20 -13.03 17.55
C GLU A 311 -12.78 -12.11 18.71
N LEU A 312 -12.58 -10.82 18.45
CA LEU A 312 -12.10 -9.83 19.44
C LEU A 312 -13.21 -8.92 19.99
N GLY A 313 -14.34 -8.79 19.30
CA GLY A 313 -15.40 -7.82 19.63
C GLY A 313 -16.04 -8.03 20.99
N LYS A 314 -16.03 -9.25 21.53
CA LYS A 314 -16.51 -9.55 22.88
C LYS A 314 -15.61 -8.99 23.99
N SER A 315 -14.35 -8.76 23.68
CA SER A 315 -13.34 -8.30 24.64
C SER A 315 -12.95 -6.84 24.44
N HIS A 316 -13.25 -6.25 23.27
CA HIS A 316 -12.78 -4.92 22.89
C HIS A 316 -13.85 -4.07 22.26
N SER A 317 -14.22 -2.99 22.96
CA SER A 317 -15.12 -1.93 22.44
C SER A 317 -14.39 -0.95 21.49
N GLN A 318 -13.07 -1.05 21.37
CA GLN A 318 -12.20 -0.13 20.64
C GLN A 318 -11.68 -0.74 19.33
N ILE A 319 -12.56 -1.39 18.56
CA ILE A 319 -12.18 -1.91 17.24
C ILE A 319 -12.62 -0.91 16.17
N HIS A 320 -11.65 -0.40 15.43
CA HIS A 320 -11.83 0.62 14.41
C HIS A 320 -11.43 0.11 13.05
N THR A 321 -12.30 0.31 12.06
CA THR A 321 -11.99 0.08 10.65
C THR A 321 -12.03 1.43 9.94
N ASP A 322 -11.01 1.76 9.17
CA ASP A 322 -10.99 2.97 8.38
C ASP A 322 -12.08 2.94 7.28
N ALA A 323 -12.60 4.09 6.91
CA ALA A 323 -13.59 4.20 5.82
C ALA A 323 -12.98 3.79 4.47
N ASP A 324 -11.72 4.19 4.23
CA ASP A 324 -10.95 3.86 3.04
C ASP A 324 -9.64 3.12 3.42
N PRO A 325 -9.73 1.88 3.92
CA PRO A 325 -8.60 1.22 4.56
C PRO A 325 -7.43 0.96 3.59
N VAL A 326 -7.67 0.95 2.29
CA VAL A 326 -6.62 0.79 1.27
C VAL A 326 -5.61 1.94 1.27
N TYR A 327 -6.01 3.14 1.72
CA TYR A 327 -5.15 4.33 1.75
C TYR A 327 -4.58 4.66 3.13
N SER A 328 -4.94 3.92 4.17
CA SER A 328 -4.57 4.25 5.55
C SER A 328 -3.06 4.42 5.72
N ASN A 329 -2.24 3.50 5.20
CA ASN A 329 -0.80 3.58 5.32
C ASN A 329 -0.23 4.83 4.64
N VAL A 330 -0.60 5.09 3.38
CA VAL A 330 -0.04 6.22 2.62
C VAL A 330 -0.48 7.57 3.18
N ARG A 331 -1.73 7.69 3.68
CA ARG A 331 -2.20 8.89 4.38
C ARG A 331 -1.41 9.12 5.67
N GLY A 332 -1.24 8.08 6.48
CA GLY A 332 -0.47 8.18 7.71
C GLY A 332 1.00 8.46 7.50
N PHE A 333 1.61 7.94 6.44
CA PHE A 333 2.97 8.32 6.04
C PHE A 333 3.06 9.81 5.70
N GLN A 334 2.07 10.35 5.00
CA GLN A 334 2.00 11.78 4.72
C GLN A 334 1.96 12.59 6.03
N TYR A 335 1.09 12.21 6.96
CA TYR A 335 0.96 12.91 8.26
C TYR A 335 2.24 12.84 9.09
N ALA A 336 2.86 11.68 9.17
CA ALA A 336 4.14 11.52 9.86
C ALA A 336 5.26 12.34 9.22
N GLY A 337 5.31 12.39 7.88
CA GLY A 337 6.26 13.21 7.13
C GLY A 337 6.08 14.70 7.37
N GLU A 338 4.84 15.18 7.40
CA GLU A 338 4.50 16.59 7.69
C GLU A 338 4.91 16.98 9.12
N PHE A 339 4.67 16.10 10.09
CA PHE A 339 5.10 16.30 11.47
C PHE A 339 6.63 16.46 11.58
N TRP A 340 7.40 15.60 10.91
CA TRP A 340 8.87 15.70 10.93
C TRP A 340 9.39 16.91 10.18
N ALA A 341 8.81 17.24 9.05
CA ALA A 341 9.17 18.43 8.31
C ALA A 341 8.98 19.70 9.16
N ALA A 342 7.88 19.79 9.90
CA ALA A 342 7.61 20.88 10.84
C ALA A 342 8.64 20.92 11.99
N ARG A 343 8.97 19.76 12.57
CA ARG A 343 9.96 19.66 13.65
C ARG A 343 11.36 20.08 13.19
N ASP A 344 11.78 19.62 12.02
CA ASP A 344 13.09 19.98 11.44
C ASP A 344 13.15 21.49 11.13
N ALA A 345 12.05 22.10 10.69
CA ALA A 345 11.98 23.54 10.47
C ALA A 345 12.12 24.33 11.78
N SER A 346 11.45 23.87 12.84
CA SER A 346 11.53 24.49 14.17
C SER A 346 12.95 24.40 14.76
N ASN A 347 13.61 23.26 14.61
CA ASN A 347 14.98 23.05 15.09
C ASN A 347 15.99 23.96 14.36
N ARG A 348 15.79 24.19 13.06
CA ARG A 348 16.65 25.13 12.30
C ARG A 348 16.43 26.61 12.63
N ALA A 349 15.20 26.95 13.04
CA ALA A 349 14.90 28.32 13.45
C ALA A 349 15.43 28.64 14.86
N ALA A 350 15.70 27.59 15.67
CA ALA A 350 16.25 27.70 17.02
C ALA A 350 17.79 27.60 17.08
N ALA A 351 18.44 27.18 15.98
CA ALA A 351 19.89 27.12 15.82
C ALA A 351 20.44 28.36 15.11
#